data_bd79cc35d69cdd7f0418192834c379fe
#
_entry.id   bd79cc35d69cdd7f0418192834c379fe
#
_cell.length_a   1.000
_cell.length_b   1.000
_cell.length_c   1.000
_cell.angle_alpha   90.00
_cell.angle_beta   90.00
_cell.angle_gamma   90.00
#
_symmetry.space_group_name_H-M   'P 1'
#
loop_
_entity.id
_entity.type
_entity.pdbx_description
1 polymer ?
#
loop_
_entity_poly.entity_id
_entity_poly.type
_entity_poly.pdbx_seq_one_letter_code
_entity_poly.pdbx_strand_id
1 'polypeptide(L)'
;MEKSVNHNEVLEKVVEFDQNIYDIQDIDILLEHILSEIRKIVKADAGSIYVVEDKNLVIKYAQNDTQLRELQPGEKLPYKSFSFPINEKSIAGYVAYTGKPLVIDDAYNIPEELPYKFNKQTDLTTNYRTKSIYTIPLKMPDGKIVGVLQIINALDENGKIRSFSIQDGIYINHFATNCEQALKQT
;
A
#
# COMPACT_ATOMS: atom_id res chain seq x y z
N MET A 1 -2.17 -28.06 13.31
CA MET A 1 -0.78 -27.90 12.88
C MET A 1 -0.72 -26.65 12.03
N GLU A 2 -0.30 -25.55 12.61
CA GLU A 2 0.05 -24.34 11.86
C GLU A 2 1.20 -24.68 10.92
N LYS A 3 0.96 -24.59 9.62
CA LYS A 3 2.06 -24.51 8.65
C LYS A 3 2.73 -23.16 8.94
N SER A 4 3.82 -23.19 9.70
CA SER A 4 4.70 -22.02 9.78
C SER A 4 5.01 -21.62 8.34
N VAL A 5 4.61 -20.39 8.00
CA VAL A 5 5.07 -19.78 6.74
C VAL A 5 6.58 -19.95 6.74
N ASN A 6 7.10 -20.68 5.77
CA ASN A 6 8.52 -20.95 5.72
C ASN A 6 9.21 -19.61 5.44
N HIS A 7 9.73 -18.99 6.49
CA HIS A 7 10.40 -17.70 6.43
C HIS A 7 11.51 -17.66 5.37
N ASN A 8 12.18 -18.80 5.15
CA ASN A 8 13.18 -18.92 4.11
C ASN A 8 12.60 -18.81 2.70
N GLU A 9 11.42 -19.38 2.44
CA GLU A 9 10.76 -19.27 1.13
C GLU A 9 10.36 -17.81 0.81
N VAL A 10 9.93 -17.05 1.82
CA VAL A 10 9.60 -15.64 1.64
C VAL A 10 10.87 -14.82 1.38
N LEU A 11 11.94 -15.06 2.12
CA LEU A 11 13.23 -14.41 1.89
C LEU A 11 13.80 -14.71 0.50
N GLU A 12 13.70 -15.95 0.03
CA GLU A 12 14.12 -16.34 -1.32
C GLU A 12 13.35 -15.54 -2.38
N LYS A 13 12.04 -15.38 -2.23
CA LYS A 13 11.21 -14.56 -3.14
C LYS A 13 11.61 -13.09 -3.12
N VAL A 14 11.92 -12.52 -1.96
CA VAL A 14 12.39 -11.14 -1.84
C VAL A 14 13.72 -10.97 -2.56
N VAL A 15 14.66 -11.88 -2.35
CA VAL A 15 15.98 -11.84 -3.01
C VAL A 15 15.85 -11.99 -4.52
N GLU A 16 15.03 -12.93 -4.99
CA GLU A 16 14.76 -13.12 -6.42
C GLU A 16 14.14 -11.87 -7.04
N PHE A 17 13.17 -11.25 -6.35
CA PHE A 17 12.58 -10.00 -6.77
C PHE A 17 13.63 -8.89 -6.90
N ASP A 18 14.46 -8.69 -5.88
CA ASP A 18 15.51 -7.66 -5.86
C ASP A 18 16.53 -7.84 -7.00
N GLN A 19 16.83 -9.08 -7.39
CA GLN A 19 17.71 -9.36 -8.51
C GLN A 19 17.09 -9.01 -9.86
N ASN A 20 15.77 -9.19 -10.01
CA ASN A 20 15.06 -9.00 -11.28
C ASN A 20 14.55 -7.56 -11.47
N ILE A 21 14.40 -6.78 -10.39
CA ILE A 21 13.82 -5.43 -10.43
C ILE A 21 14.66 -4.46 -11.28
N TYR A 22 15.96 -4.66 -11.34
CA TYR A 22 16.88 -3.78 -12.09
C TYR A 22 16.76 -3.90 -13.62
N ASP A 23 16.12 -4.95 -14.11
CA ASP A 23 15.92 -5.16 -15.56
C ASP A 23 14.69 -4.38 -16.08
N ILE A 24 13.84 -3.87 -15.19
CA ILE A 24 12.65 -3.11 -15.55
C ILE A 24 13.00 -1.63 -15.69
N GLN A 25 13.06 -1.13 -16.93
CA GLN A 25 13.42 0.26 -17.22
C GLN A 25 12.21 1.22 -17.16
N ASP A 26 10.99 0.72 -17.42
CA ASP A 26 9.77 1.51 -17.34
C ASP A 26 9.33 1.64 -15.88
N ILE A 27 9.32 2.88 -15.37
CA ILE A 27 9.03 3.15 -13.96
C ILE A 27 7.58 2.83 -13.58
N ASP A 28 6.63 2.99 -14.50
CA ASP A 28 5.23 2.69 -14.24
C ASP A 28 5.04 1.19 -14.09
N ILE A 29 5.65 0.40 -14.96
CA ILE A 29 5.67 -1.07 -14.86
C ILE A 29 6.38 -1.51 -13.58
N LEU A 30 7.50 -0.88 -13.25
CA LEU A 30 8.28 -1.19 -12.06
C LEU A 30 7.48 -0.98 -10.78
N LEU A 31 6.84 0.18 -10.61
CA LEU A 31 6.05 0.50 -9.42
C LEU A 31 4.81 -0.38 -9.29
N GLU A 32 4.13 -0.69 -10.39
CA GLU A 32 3.02 -1.66 -10.37
C GLU A 32 3.49 -3.05 -9.97
N HIS A 33 4.66 -3.47 -10.45
CA HIS A 33 5.26 -4.77 -10.11
C HIS A 33 5.66 -4.83 -8.63
N ILE A 34 6.30 -3.79 -8.10
CA ILE A 34 6.64 -3.68 -6.67
C ILE A 34 5.36 -3.80 -5.82
N LEU A 35 4.30 -3.06 -6.17
CA LEU A 35 3.03 -3.11 -5.46
C LEU A 35 2.41 -4.51 -5.48
N SER A 36 2.45 -5.18 -6.61
CA SER A 36 1.95 -6.55 -6.75
C SER A 36 2.72 -7.54 -5.87
N GLU A 37 4.05 -7.47 -5.86
CA GLU A 37 4.87 -8.41 -5.12
C GLU A 37 4.75 -8.23 -3.60
N ILE A 38 4.77 -6.99 -3.09
CA ILE A 38 4.56 -6.78 -1.65
C ILE A 38 3.19 -7.26 -1.18
N ARG A 39 2.14 -7.04 -1.98
CA ARG A 39 0.81 -7.55 -1.66
C ARG A 39 0.78 -9.08 -1.59
N LYS A 40 1.45 -9.78 -2.51
CA LYS A 40 1.57 -11.24 -2.49
C LYS A 40 2.32 -11.74 -1.25
N ILE A 41 3.43 -11.10 -0.88
CA ILE A 41 4.27 -11.49 0.24
C ILE A 41 3.52 -11.35 1.58
N VAL A 42 2.82 -10.25 1.80
CA VAL A 42 2.06 -10.02 3.03
C VAL A 42 0.61 -10.52 2.94
N LYS A 43 0.23 -11.13 1.80
CA LYS A 43 -1.13 -11.61 1.51
C LYS A 43 -2.20 -10.52 1.66
N ALA A 44 -1.91 -9.31 1.14
CA ALA A 44 -2.86 -8.21 1.21
C ALA A 44 -3.76 -8.17 -0.03
N ASP A 45 -5.06 -7.95 0.19
CA ASP A 45 -6.08 -7.91 -0.86
C ASP A 45 -5.98 -6.68 -1.76
N ALA A 46 -5.52 -5.55 -1.20
CA ALA A 46 -5.43 -4.29 -1.94
C ALA A 46 -4.18 -3.49 -1.57
N GLY A 47 -3.85 -2.53 -2.39
CA GLY A 47 -2.78 -1.59 -2.14
C GLY A 47 -2.75 -0.45 -3.16
N SER A 48 -2.05 0.62 -2.79
CA SER A 48 -1.93 1.82 -3.61
C SER A 48 -0.59 2.49 -3.42
N ILE A 49 -0.09 3.11 -4.49
CA ILE A 49 1.03 4.04 -4.43
C ILE A 49 0.49 5.42 -4.79
N TYR A 50 0.70 6.37 -3.89
CA TYR A 50 0.43 7.78 -4.08
C TYR A 50 1.73 8.52 -4.32
N VAL A 51 1.70 9.52 -5.18
CA VAL A 51 2.82 10.44 -5.40
C VAL A 51 2.43 11.85 -4.96
N VAL A 52 3.43 12.62 -4.55
CA VAL A 52 3.24 14.02 -4.20
C VAL A 52 3.27 14.86 -5.47
N GLU A 53 2.15 15.53 -5.74
CA GLU A 53 2.03 16.56 -6.78
C GLU A 53 1.62 17.88 -6.09
N ASP A 54 2.50 18.87 -6.12
CA ASP A 54 2.36 20.13 -5.39
C ASP A 54 2.18 19.90 -3.87
N LYS A 55 0.98 20.15 -3.35
CA LYS A 55 0.61 19.94 -1.93
C LYS A 55 -0.38 18.82 -1.73
N ASN A 56 -0.58 17.99 -2.74
CA ASN A 56 -1.53 16.88 -2.72
C ASN A 56 -0.84 15.54 -2.90
N LEU A 57 -1.48 14.51 -2.38
CA LEU A 57 -1.23 13.12 -2.77
C LEU A 57 -2.17 12.77 -3.91
N VAL A 58 -1.61 12.25 -4.99
CA VAL A 58 -2.37 11.75 -6.14
C VAL A 58 -2.16 10.25 -6.24
N ILE A 59 -3.25 9.50 -6.36
CA ILE A 59 -3.15 8.07 -6.56
C ILE A 59 -2.56 7.78 -7.95
N LYS A 60 -1.49 7.04 -7.99
CA LYS A 60 -0.80 6.69 -9.23
C LYS A 60 -1.11 5.25 -9.63
N TYR A 61 -1.00 4.33 -8.68
CA TYR A 61 -1.25 2.90 -8.88
C TYR A 61 -2.17 2.39 -7.79
N ALA A 62 -3.15 1.59 -8.18
CA ALA A 62 -4.07 0.91 -7.26
C ALA A 62 -4.33 -0.51 -7.73
N GLN A 63 -4.31 -1.44 -6.81
CA GLN A 63 -4.62 -2.85 -7.03
C GLN A 63 -5.60 -3.32 -5.96
N ASN A 64 -6.60 -4.10 -6.35
CA ASN A 64 -7.58 -4.67 -5.45
C ASN A 64 -8.13 -5.97 -6.04
N ASP A 65 -7.74 -7.10 -5.47
CA ASP A 65 -8.08 -8.41 -6.02
C ASP A 65 -9.57 -8.73 -5.88
N THR A 66 -10.20 -8.31 -4.78
CA THR A 66 -11.65 -8.50 -4.58
C THR A 66 -12.44 -7.72 -5.62
N GLN A 67 -12.12 -6.45 -5.85
CA GLN A 67 -12.81 -5.64 -6.85
C GLN A 67 -12.53 -6.10 -8.28
N LEU A 68 -11.31 -6.54 -8.58
CA LEU A 68 -10.97 -7.10 -9.90
C LEU A 68 -11.83 -8.30 -10.27
N ARG A 69 -12.16 -9.16 -9.29
CA ARG A 69 -13.04 -10.32 -9.52
C ARG A 69 -14.48 -9.95 -9.82
N GLU A 70 -14.93 -8.77 -9.38
CA GLU A 70 -16.28 -8.26 -9.56
C GLU A 70 -16.47 -7.43 -10.85
N LEU A 71 -15.37 -7.00 -11.48
CA LEU A 71 -15.42 -6.21 -12.71
C LEU A 71 -15.94 -7.03 -13.90
N GLN A 72 -16.78 -6.37 -14.70
CA GLN A 72 -17.19 -6.91 -16.00
C GLN A 72 -16.08 -6.72 -17.04
N PRO A 73 -16.07 -7.52 -18.12
CA PRO A 73 -15.08 -7.34 -19.20
C PRO A 73 -15.06 -5.90 -19.73
N GLY A 74 -13.89 -5.27 -19.72
CA GLY A 74 -13.67 -3.89 -20.16
C GLY A 74 -13.84 -2.81 -19.09
N GLU A 75 -14.35 -3.16 -17.91
CA GLU A 75 -14.36 -2.25 -16.76
C GLU A 75 -12.97 -2.11 -16.14
N LYS A 76 -12.73 -0.95 -15.52
CA LYS A 76 -11.47 -0.63 -14.81
C LYS A 76 -11.77 -0.29 -13.36
N LEU A 77 -10.78 -0.50 -12.49
CA LEU A 77 -10.88 -0.04 -11.10
C LEU A 77 -11.14 1.47 -11.03
N PRO A 78 -12.03 1.93 -10.12
CA PRO A 78 -12.55 3.32 -10.10
C PRO A 78 -11.60 4.36 -9.50
N TYR A 79 -10.30 4.08 -9.35
CA TYR A 79 -9.35 4.90 -8.60
C TYR A 79 -8.63 5.99 -9.40
N LYS A 80 -8.99 6.25 -10.64
CA LYS A 80 -8.23 7.09 -11.58
C LYS A 80 -8.05 8.57 -11.20
N SER A 81 -8.65 9.07 -10.12
CA SER A 81 -8.66 10.51 -9.86
C SER A 81 -8.69 10.88 -8.39
N PHE A 82 -8.33 9.97 -7.48
CA PHE A 82 -8.26 10.33 -6.07
C PHE A 82 -7.04 11.20 -5.81
N SER A 83 -7.32 12.43 -5.39
CA SER A 83 -6.33 13.38 -4.91
C SER A 83 -6.82 13.97 -3.61
N PHE A 84 -5.95 14.11 -2.63
CA PHE A 84 -6.27 14.76 -1.36
C PHE A 84 -5.08 15.51 -0.80
N PRO A 85 -5.33 16.56 0.02
CA PRO A 85 -4.26 17.38 0.54
C PRO A 85 -3.38 16.62 1.53
N ILE A 86 -2.10 16.98 1.55
CA ILE A 86 -1.15 16.53 2.57
C ILE A 86 -1.43 17.31 3.84
N ASN A 87 -2.18 16.71 4.74
CA ASN A 87 -2.53 17.24 6.06
C ASN A 87 -2.93 16.10 7.02
N GLU A 88 -3.32 16.43 8.22
CA GLU A 88 -3.65 15.48 9.28
C GLU A 88 -4.99 14.74 9.09
N LYS A 89 -5.85 15.12 8.14
CA LYS A 89 -7.25 14.68 8.12
C LYS A 89 -7.48 13.29 7.54
N SER A 90 -6.70 12.88 6.55
CA SER A 90 -6.78 11.55 5.95
C SER A 90 -5.61 10.67 6.40
N ILE A 91 -5.74 9.35 6.31
CA ILE A 91 -4.69 8.39 6.71
C ILE A 91 -3.42 8.62 5.88
N ALA A 92 -3.52 8.59 4.56
CA ALA A 92 -2.35 8.78 3.69
C ALA A 92 -1.80 10.22 3.77
N GLY A 93 -2.68 11.23 3.87
CA GLY A 93 -2.27 12.62 4.09
C GLY A 93 -1.51 12.83 5.39
N TYR A 94 -1.97 12.21 6.48
CA TYR A 94 -1.30 12.24 7.78
C TYR A 94 0.10 11.62 7.72
N VAL A 95 0.24 10.48 7.05
CA VAL A 95 1.55 9.81 6.88
C VAL A 95 2.51 10.68 6.06
N ALA A 96 2.04 11.29 4.97
CA ALA A 96 2.84 12.22 4.20
C ALA A 96 3.21 13.49 4.98
N TYR A 97 2.28 14.02 5.79
CA TYR A 97 2.47 15.21 6.61
C TYR A 97 3.47 14.99 7.74
N THR A 98 3.34 13.86 8.47
CA THR A 98 4.20 13.55 9.62
C THR A 98 5.50 12.85 9.24
N GLY A 99 5.56 12.23 8.07
CA GLY A 99 6.67 11.40 7.64
C GLY A 99 6.86 10.11 8.48
N LYS A 100 5.80 9.66 9.17
CA LYS A 100 5.82 8.46 10.04
C LYS A 100 4.86 7.41 9.51
N PRO A 101 5.24 6.12 9.55
CA PRO A 101 4.33 5.02 9.23
C PRO A 101 3.12 5.00 10.17
N LEU A 102 2.01 4.49 9.68
CA LEU A 102 0.77 4.33 10.42
C LEU A 102 0.18 2.95 10.16
N VAL A 103 -0.11 2.22 11.23
CA VAL A 103 -0.74 0.90 11.19
C VAL A 103 -2.11 0.98 11.86
N ILE A 104 -3.14 0.54 11.17
CA ILE A 104 -4.53 0.57 11.65
C ILE A 104 -5.09 -0.86 11.55
N ASP A 105 -5.60 -1.36 12.67
CA ASP A 105 -6.21 -2.69 12.74
C ASP A 105 -7.63 -2.71 12.19
N ASP A 106 -8.40 -1.64 12.45
CA ASP A 106 -9.75 -1.47 11.92
C ASP A 106 -10.03 0.00 11.56
N ALA A 107 -10.11 0.27 10.27
CA ALA A 107 -10.37 1.61 9.74
C ALA A 107 -11.71 2.21 10.18
N TYR A 108 -12.68 1.38 10.57
CA TYR A 108 -13.99 1.84 11.05
C TYR A 108 -14.04 2.13 12.55
N ASN A 109 -12.98 1.75 13.28
CA ASN A 109 -12.84 1.93 14.72
C ASN A 109 -11.65 2.81 15.11
N ILE A 110 -11.33 3.81 14.29
CA ILE A 110 -10.32 4.83 14.63
C ILE A 110 -10.86 5.70 15.74
N PRO A 111 -10.13 5.86 16.87
CA PRO A 111 -10.54 6.74 17.97
C PRO A 111 -10.84 8.18 17.51
N GLU A 112 -11.89 8.77 18.07
CA GLU A 112 -12.36 10.11 17.65
C GLU A 112 -11.36 11.24 17.96
N GLU A 113 -10.53 11.05 18.98
CA GLU A 113 -9.49 12.00 19.41
C GLU A 113 -8.30 12.08 18.43
N LEU A 114 -8.14 11.09 17.54
CA LEU A 114 -7.07 11.12 16.53
C LEU A 114 -7.41 12.08 15.39
N PRO A 115 -6.41 12.81 14.86
CA PRO A 115 -6.66 13.83 13.85
C PRO A 115 -7.11 13.24 12.51
N TYR A 116 -6.62 12.07 12.14
CA TYR A 116 -6.96 11.42 10.88
C TYR A 116 -8.23 10.57 11.01
N LYS A 117 -8.96 10.49 9.90
CA LYS A 117 -10.17 9.70 9.77
C LYS A 117 -10.12 8.85 8.51
N PHE A 118 -10.84 7.74 8.54
CA PHE A 118 -11.09 6.92 7.35
C PHE A 118 -12.32 7.43 6.60
N ASN A 119 -12.17 7.63 5.30
CA ASN A 119 -13.30 8.05 4.46
C ASN A 119 -14.13 6.83 4.03
N LYS A 120 -15.17 6.54 4.82
CA LYS A 120 -16.11 5.43 4.55
C LYS A 120 -16.85 5.56 3.22
N GLN A 121 -16.95 6.77 2.67
CA GLN A 121 -17.62 7.01 1.39
C GLN A 121 -16.92 6.28 0.23
N THR A 122 -15.60 6.15 0.28
CA THR A 122 -14.84 5.38 -0.71
C THR A 122 -15.26 3.91 -0.72
N ASP A 123 -15.38 3.29 0.45
CA ASP A 123 -15.84 1.91 0.58
C ASP A 123 -17.28 1.73 0.07
N LEU A 124 -18.18 2.66 0.41
CA LEU A 124 -19.57 2.64 -0.06
C LEU A 124 -19.66 2.76 -1.58
N THR A 125 -18.87 3.66 -2.18
CA THR A 125 -18.86 3.88 -3.63
C THR A 125 -18.30 2.67 -4.38
N THR A 126 -17.30 2.01 -3.81
CA THR A 126 -16.57 0.90 -4.45
C THR A 126 -17.09 -0.48 -4.03
N ASN A 127 -18.09 -0.53 -3.16
CA ASN A 127 -18.60 -1.78 -2.54
C ASN A 127 -17.48 -2.65 -1.96
N TYR A 128 -16.53 -2.01 -1.27
CA TYR A 128 -15.38 -2.65 -0.66
C TYR A 128 -15.34 -2.38 0.84
N ARG A 129 -14.88 -3.33 1.64
CA ARG A 129 -14.71 -3.16 3.09
C ARG A 129 -13.24 -3.07 3.46
N THR A 130 -12.78 -1.86 3.68
CA THR A 130 -11.45 -1.61 4.24
C THR A 130 -11.44 -1.87 5.74
N LYS A 131 -10.51 -2.68 6.23
CA LYS A 131 -10.35 -2.95 7.66
C LYS A 131 -8.93 -2.68 8.11
N SER A 132 -7.98 -3.55 7.85
CA SER A 132 -6.58 -3.32 8.25
C SER A 132 -5.82 -2.51 7.20
N ILE A 133 -5.01 -1.56 7.66
CA ILE A 133 -4.24 -0.67 6.79
C ILE A 133 -2.82 -0.53 7.33
N TYR A 134 -1.84 -0.64 6.44
CA TYR A 134 -0.45 -0.27 6.70
C TYR A 134 -0.04 0.81 5.70
N THR A 135 0.30 1.98 6.20
CA THR A 135 0.68 3.13 5.37
C THR A 135 2.08 3.60 5.75
N ILE A 136 2.95 3.76 4.75
CA ILE A 136 4.33 4.17 4.95
C ILE A 136 4.70 5.30 3.99
N PRO A 137 5.41 6.36 4.47
CA PRO A 137 5.88 7.43 3.59
C PRO A 137 7.04 6.94 2.72
N LEU A 138 7.10 7.42 1.48
CA LEU A 138 8.22 7.23 0.56
C LEU A 138 9.09 8.50 0.61
N LYS A 139 10.38 8.33 0.94
CA LYS A 139 11.29 9.44 1.23
C LYS A 139 12.50 9.45 0.29
N MET A 140 12.90 10.63 -0.11
CA MET A 140 14.22 10.82 -0.71
C MET A 140 15.33 10.84 0.38
N PRO A 141 16.61 10.68 -0.01
CA PRO A 141 17.72 10.69 0.95
C PRO A 141 17.83 11.99 1.80
N ASP A 142 17.32 13.10 1.29
CA ASP A 142 17.23 14.39 2.00
C ASP A 142 16.07 14.48 2.98
N GLY A 143 15.26 13.42 3.08
CA GLY A 143 14.07 13.35 3.93
C GLY A 143 12.78 13.90 3.31
N LYS A 144 12.83 14.42 2.08
CA LYS A 144 11.65 14.91 1.36
C LYS A 144 10.69 13.75 1.08
N ILE A 145 9.42 13.93 1.46
CA ILE A 145 8.36 12.98 1.13
C ILE A 145 7.98 13.14 -0.35
N VAL A 146 8.01 12.04 -1.10
CA VAL A 146 7.68 12.01 -2.53
C VAL A 146 6.45 11.18 -2.83
N GLY A 147 5.99 10.41 -1.87
CA GLY A 147 4.81 9.58 -2.01
C GLY A 147 4.44 8.85 -0.73
N VAL A 148 3.48 7.95 -0.86
CA VAL A 148 3.00 7.07 0.20
C VAL A 148 2.67 5.71 -0.41
N LEU A 149 3.15 4.65 0.23
CA LEU A 149 2.73 3.27 -0.04
C LEU A 149 1.68 2.88 0.99
N GLN A 150 0.52 2.41 0.53
CA GLN A 150 -0.55 1.95 1.39
C GLN A 150 -0.94 0.52 1.03
N ILE A 151 -0.91 -0.38 2.01
CA ILE A 151 -1.28 -1.78 1.87
C ILE A 151 -2.52 -2.03 2.72
N ILE A 152 -3.52 -2.70 2.16
CA ILE A 152 -4.87 -2.78 2.73
C ILE A 152 -5.30 -4.24 2.82
N ASN A 153 -5.92 -4.60 3.95
CA ASN A 153 -6.55 -5.88 4.21
C ASN A 153 -5.60 -7.07 4.05
N ALA A 154 -4.69 -7.23 5.01
CA ALA A 154 -3.92 -8.47 5.12
C ALA A 154 -4.86 -9.64 5.42
N LEU A 155 -4.68 -10.77 4.73
CA LEU A 155 -5.52 -11.95 4.83
C LEU A 155 -4.80 -13.07 5.58
N ASP A 156 -5.56 -13.82 6.37
CA ASP A 156 -5.10 -15.06 6.96
C ASP A 156 -5.21 -16.24 5.97
N GLU A 157 -4.89 -17.44 6.42
CA GLU A 157 -4.94 -18.66 5.58
C GLU A 157 -6.36 -19.03 5.13
N ASN A 158 -7.38 -18.54 5.83
CA ASN A 158 -8.80 -18.75 5.50
C ASN A 158 -9.40 -17.60 4.68
N GLY A 159 -8.58 -16.62 4.27
CA GLY A 159 -9.03 -15.45 3.52
C GLY A 159 -9.74 -14.39 4.37
N LYS A 160 -9.67 -14.49 5.70
CA LYS A 160 -10.21 -13.45 6.60
C LYS A 160 -9.20 -12.33 6.79
N ILE A 161 -9.71 -11.10 6.90
CA ILE A 161 -8.88 -9.94 7.14
C ILE A 161 -8.30 -10.02 8.56
N ARG A 162 -6.99 -9.89 8.65
CA ARG A 162 -6.20 -9.82 9.89
C ARG A 162 -5.50 -8.47 10.02
N SER A 163 -5.03 -8.16 11.21
CA SER A 163 -4.08 -7.06 11.42
C SER A 163 -2.73 -7.34 10.78
N PHE A 164 -2.01 -6.29 10.41
CA PHE A 164 -0.63 -6.41 9.95
C PHE A 164 0.29 -6.75 11.13
N SER A 165 1.17 -7.72 10.93
CA SER A 165 2.16 -8.13 11.91
C SER A 165 3.44 -7.28 11.82
N ILE A 166 4.31 -7.41 12.83
CA ILE A 166 5.66 -6.81 12.80
C ILE A 166 6.44 -7.34 11.58
N GLN A 167 6.30 -8.63 11.27
CA GLN A 167 6.97 -9.24 10.12
C GLN A 167 6.47 -8.66 8.78
N ASP A 168 5.17 -8.42 8.64
CA ASP A 168 4.62 -7.72 7.47
C ASP A 168 5.27 -6.34 7.32
N GLY A 169 5.44 -5.61 8.42
CA GLY A 169 6.08 -4.30 8.43
C GLY A 169 7.52 -4.33 7.93
N ILE A 170 8.29 -5.36 8.26
CA ILE A 170 9.66 -5.53 7.77
C ILE A 170 9.67 -5.66 6.24
N TYR A 171 8.80 -6.48 5.66
CA TYR A 171 8.69 -6.63 4.22
C TYR A 171 8.17 -5.35 3.54
N ILE A 172 7.14 -4.70 4.11
CA ILE A 172 6.60 -3.45 3.58
C ILE A 172 7.68 -2.36 3.55
N ASN A 173 8.49 -2.23 4.61
CA ASN A 173 9.62 -1.29 4.64
C ASN A 173 10.64 -1.57 3.53
N HIS A 174 10.98 -2.82 3.30
CA HIS A 174 11.90 -3.21 2.24
C HIS A 174 11.39 -2.78 0.86
N PHE A 175 10.13 -3.10 0.55
CA PHE A 175 9.51 -2.72 -0.73
C PHE A 175 9.26 -1.21 -0.87
N ALA A 176 9.02 -0.51 0.24
CA ALA A 176 8.98 0.96 0.24
C ALA A 176 10.33 1.55 -0.21
N THR A 177 11.45 0.99 0.26
CA THR A 177 12.78 1.38 -0.22
C THR A 177 12.95 1.15 -1.72
N ASN A 178 12.42 0.04 -2.26
CA ASN A 178 12.44 -0.20 -3.70
C ASN A 178 11.61 0.86 -4.48
N CYS A 179 10.43 1.26 -3.94
CA CYS A 179 9.65 2.36 -4.51
C CYS A 179 10.42 3.69 -4.49
N GLU A 180 11.09 4.00 -3.38
CA GLU A 180 11.92 5.21 -3.26
C GLU A 180 13.05 5.25 -4.29
N GLN A 181 13.73 4.12 -4.49
CA GLN A 181 14.78 3.99 -5.51
C GLN A 181 14.23 4.17 -6.93
N ALA A 182 13.07 3.59 -7.22
CA ALA A 182 12.40 3.75 -8.51
C ALA A 182 12.01 5.22 -8.75
N LEU A 183 11.40 5.88 -7.78
CA LEU A 183 11.00 7.29 -7.87
C LEU A 183 12.19 8.27 -7.94
N LYS A 184 13.37 7.87 -7.47
CA LYS A 184 14.59 8.69 -7.57
C LYS A 184 15.14 8.78 -8.99
N GLN A 185 14.76 7.85 -9.87
CA GLN A 185 15.22 7.81 -11.26
C GLN A 185 14.44 8.76 -12.19
N THR A 186 13.37 9.37 -11.68
CA THR A 186 12.55 10.36 -12.37
C THR A 186 12.99 11.78 -12.08
#